data_4a2b97cac9e82a7854bb08b4d6066d16
#
_entry.id   4a2b97cac9e82a7854bb08b4d6066d16
#
_cell.length_a   1.000
_cell.length_b   1.000
_cell.length_c   1.000
_cell.angle_alpha   90.00
_cell.angle_beta   90.00
_cell.angle_gamma   90.00
#
_symmetry.space_group_name_H-M   'P 1'
#
loop_
_entity.id
_entity.type
_entity.pdbx_description
1 polymer ?
#
loop_
_entity_poly.entity_id
_entity_poly.type
_entity_poly.pdbx_seq_one_letter_code
_entity_poly.pdbx_strand_id
1 'polypeptide(L)'
;MHLTYENTNEEIIAVKRKPRHQPPHLHNAMEIVCVTKGTLELGVGQELYHMETGDIGVVFPDVIHHYQVFSSEVNEAVFINAPQMIFGRFENVLRNNAPQYPVVKSDVIPDEVYRAVELSLIHISEPTRHSL
;
A
#
# COMPACT_ATOMS: atom_id res chain seq x y z
N MET A 1 4.32 -22.78 4.93
CA MET A 1 3.94 -21.47 4.40
C MET A 1 4.97 -21.01 3.40
N HIS A 2 4.52 -20.62 2.24
CA HIS A 2 5.41 -20.00 1.25
C HIS A 2 5.52 -18.52 1.49
N LEU A 3 6.75 -18.04 1.56
CA LEU A 3 7.03 -16.62 1.61
C LEU A 3 7.56 -16.21 0.24
N THR A 4 6.85 -15.28 -0.40
CA THR A 4 7.25 -14.79 -1.71
C THR A 4 7.95 -13.45 -1.56
N TYR A 5 9.12 -13.34 -2.17
CA TYR A 5 9.83 -12.08 -2.30
C TYR A 5 9.62 -11.55 -3.70
N GLU A 6 9.13 -10.31 -3.78
CA GLU A 6 8.88 -9.65 -5.06
C GLU A 6 9.90 -8.54 -5.25
N ASN A 7 10.59 -8.62 -6.36
CA ASN A 7 11.59 -7.62 -6.73
C ASN A 7 10.95 -6.69 -7.75
N THR A 8 10.49 -5.53 -7.29
CA THR A 8 9.78 -4.62 -8.15
C THR A 8 10.72 -3.78 -9.00
N ASN A 9 10.24 -3.37 -10.16
CA ASN A 9 10.96 -2.42 -11.01
C ASN A 9 11.01 -1.04 -10.37
N GLU A 10 11.75 -0.14 -11.00
CA GLU A 10 11.93 1.22 -10.50
C GLU A 10 10.75 2.15 -10.80
N GLU A 11 9.58 1.59 -11.02
CA GLU A 11 8.39 2.35 -11.35
C GLU A 11 7.43 2.43 -10.17
N ILE A 12 6.75 3.55 -10.06
CA ILE A 12 5.62 3.68 -9.15
C ILE A 12 4.42 3.04 -9.82
N ILE A 13 3.79 2.14 -9.10
CA ILE A 13 2.60 1.44 -9.60
C ILE A 13 1.43 1.75 -8.68
N ALA A 14 0.35 2.27 -9.25
CA ALA A 14 -0.87 2.54 -8.49
C ALA A 14 -2.03 1.83 -9.16
N VAL A 15 -2.78 1.05 -8.39
CA VAL A 15 -3.91 0.25 -8.89
C VAL A 15 -5.08 0.37 -7.93
N LYS A 16 -6.26 0.65 -8.47
CA LYS A 16 -7.50 0.58 -7.72
C LYS A 16 -8.18 -0.74 -8.06
N ARG A 17 -8.43 -1.56 -7.06
CA ARG A 17 -9.00 -2.88 -7.29
C ARG A 17 -9.75 -3.41 -6.07
N LYS A 18 -10.53 -4.47 -6.30
CA LYS A 18 -11.11 -5.25 -5.21
C LYS A 18 -10.00 -6.02 -4.52
N PRO A 19 -9.79 -5.79 -3.22
CA PRO A 19 -8.76 -6.53 -2.49
C PRO A 19 -9.14 -8.01 -2.37
N ARG A 20 -8.13 -8.85 -2.29
CA ARG A 20 -8.26 -10.30 -2.15
C ARG A 20 -7.35 -10.78 -1.05
N HIS A 21 -7.62 -11.99 -0.57
CA HIS A 21 -6.66 -12.65 0.30
C HIS A 21 -5.33 -12.78 -0.43
N GLN A 22 -4.29 -12.36 0.24
CA GLN A 22 -2.95 -12.42 -0.30
C GLN A 22 -2.05 -13.02 0.77
N PRO A 23 -1.32 -14.12 0.46
CA PRO A 23 -0.47 -14.76 1.46
C PRO A 23 0.70 -13.85 1.86
N PRO A 24 1.34 -14.14 2.98
CA PRO A 24 2.49 -13.34 3.40
C PRO A 24 3.56 -13.26 2.32
N HIS A 25 4.03 -12.06 2.08
CA HIS A 25 5.07 -11.77 1.09
C HIS A 25 5.84 -10.52 1.52
N LEU A 26 6.92 -10.26 0.85
CA LEU A 26 7.67 -9.02 1.03
C LEU A 26 8.26 -8.58 -0.29
N HIS A 27 8.56 -7.31 -0.41
CA HIS A 27 9.18 -6.74 -1.59
C HIS A 27 10.01 -5.52 -1.20
N ASN A 28 10.81 -5.05 -2.15
CA ASN A 28 11.71 -3.93 -1.92
C ASN A 28 11.03 -2.56 -2.10
N ALA A 29 9.77 -2.53 -2.39
CA ALA A 29 9.00 -1.30 -2.53
C ALA A 29 8.28 -0.96 -1.24
N MET A 30 8.05 0.33 -1.01
CA MET A 30 7.11 0.77 0.01
C MET A 30 5.70 0.63 -0.55
N GLU A 31 4.80 0.09 0.23
CA GLU A 31 3.41 -0.05 -0.19
C GLU A 31 2.51 0.83 0.65
N ILE A 32 1.62 1.53 -0.03
CA ILE A 32 0.56 2.33 0.61
C ILE A 32 -0.76 1.77 0.13
N VAL A 33 -1.66 1.50 1.04
CA VAL A 33 -3.00 1.03 0.71
C VAL A 33 -4.03 1.97 1.29
N CYS A 34 -4.94 2.44 0.46
CA CYS A 34 -6.04 3.32 0.88
C CYS A 34 -7.36 2.61 0.61
N VAL A 35 -8.13 2.34 1.65
CA VAL A 35 -9.44 1.69 1.50
C VAL A 35 -10.44 2.74 1.03
N THR A 36 -11.02 2.54 -0.13
CA THR A 36 -12.00 3.47 -0.71
C THR A 36 -13.44 3.01 -0.53
N LYS A 37 -13.66 1.70 -0.38
CA LYS A 37 -14.99 1.14 -0.09
C LYS A 37 -14.81 -0.08 0.81
N GLY A 38 -15.70 -0.22 1.78
CA GLY A 38 -15.72 -1.38 2.65
C GLY A 38 -14.55 -1.43 3.61
N THR A 39 -14.03 -2.62 3.82
CA THR A 39 -12.98 -2.88 4.82
C THR A 39 -11.90 -3.77 4.26
N LEU A 40 -10.76 -3.81 4.96
CA LEU A 40 -9.64 -4.65 4.59
C LEU A 40 -8.82 -4.91 5.85
N GLU A 41 -8.31 -6.13 6.00
CA GLU A 41 -7.38 -6.47 7.06
C GLU A 41 -5.97 -6.48 6.51
N LEU A 42 -5.07 -5.75 7.16
CA LEU A 42 -3.65 -5.72 6.82
C LEU A 42 -2.87 -6.46 7.91
N GLY A 43 -2.19 -7.51 7.50
CA GLY A 43 -1.29 -8.24 8.39
C GLY A 43 0.14 -7.76 8.20
N VAL A 44 0.79 -7.36 9.29
CA VAL A 44 2.20 -6.97 9.29
C VAL A 44 2.89 -7.74 10.40
N GLY A 45 3.89 -8.53 10.01
CA GLY A 45 4.49 -9.45 10.96
C GLY A 45 3.44 -10.44 11.46
N GLN A 46 3.23 -10.48 12.76
CA GLN A 46 2.25 -11.38 13.39
C GLN A 46 0.96 -10.67 13.79
N GLU A 47 0.84 -9.38 13.50
CA GLU A 47 -0.32 -8.59 13.88
C GLU A 47 -1.25 -8.38 12.71
N LEU A 48 -2.55 -8.36 12.99
CA LEU A 48 -3.59 -8.09 12.00
C LEU A 48 -4.28 -6.79 12.35
N TYR A 49 -4.32 -5.86 11.39
CA TYR A 49 -4.87 -4.52 11.59
C TYR A 49 -6.12 -4.35 10.73
N HIS A 50 -7.19 -3.92 11.36
CA HIS A 50 -8.45 -3.65 10.67
C HIS A 50 -8.44 -2.25 10.06
N MET A 51 -8.83 -2.17 8.80
CA MET A 51 -8.94 -0.90 8.07
C MET A 51 -10.37 -0.70 7.60
N GLU A 52 -10.87 0.50 7.77
CA GLU A 52 -12.17 0.91 7.25
C GLU A 52 -11.99 1.94 6.14
N THR A 53 -13.09 2.27 5.49
CA THR A 53 -13.07 3.24 4.40
C THR A 53 -12.40 4.54 4.82
N GLY A 54 -11.43 4.98 4.04
CA GLY A 54 -10.65 6.16 4.31
C GLY A 54 -9.34 5.91 5.06
N ASP A 55 -9.18 4.72 5.66
CA ASP A 55 -7.95 4.40 6.37
C ASP A 55 -6.83 4.11 5.38
N ILE A 56 -5.60 4.42 5.80
CA ILE A 56 -4.41 4.21 4.98
C ILE A 56 -3.43 3.33 5.73
N GLY A 57 -3.01 2.26 5.08
CA GLY A 57 -1.94 1.40 5.58
C GLY A 57 -0.63 1.71 4.90
N VAL A 58 0.47 1.57 5.64
CA VAL A 58 1.82 1.80 5.12
C VAL A 58 2.68 0.60 5.47
N VAL A 59 3.26 -0.03 4.45
CA VAL A 59 4.19 -1.14 4.63
C VAL A 59 5.54 -0.71 4.10
N PHE A 60 6.54 -0.68 4.96
CA PHE A 60 7.88 -0.28 4.58
C PHE A 60 8.57 -1.39 3.78
N PRO A 61 9.63 -1.04 3.02
CA PRO A 61 10.37 -2.05 2.26
C PRO A 61 10.85 -3.19 3.13
N ASP A 62 10.81 -4.40 2.56
CA ASP A 62 11.31 -5.63 3.16
C ASP A 62 10.59 -6.05 4.46
N VAL A 63 9.35 -5.57 4.65
CA VAL A 63 8.51 -5.99 5.76
C VAL A 63 7.50 -7.03 5.27
N ILE A 64 7.43 -8.15 5.96
CA ILE A 64 6.49 -9.23 5.63
C ILE A 64 5.08 -8.75 5.92
N HIS A 65 4.20 -8.85 4.92
CA HIS A 65 2.82 -8.43 5.07
C HIS A 65 1.87 -9.30 4.24
N HIS A 66 0.60 -9.22 4.57
CA HIS A 66 -0.45 -9.93 3.85
C HIS A 66 -1.77 -9.19 3.98
N TYR A 67 -2.75 -9.59 3.19
CA TYR A 67 -4.09 -9.02 3.24
C TYR A 67 -5.12 -10.11 3.42
N GLN A 68 -6.16 -9.80 4.18
CA GLN A 68 -7.31 -10.66 4.36
C GLN A 68 -8.60 -9.86 4.20
N VAL A 69 -9.61 -10.50 3.61
CA VAL A 69 -10.91 -9.88 3.38
C VAL A 69 -11.95 -10.74 4.09
N PHE A 70 -12.56 -10.19 5.12
CA PHE A 70 -13.59 -10.91 5.88
C PHE A 70 -15.00 -10.41 5.60
N SER A 71 -15.12 -9.21 5.06
CA SER A 71 -16.40 -8.62 4.76
C SER A 71 -16.98 -9.21 3.47
N SER A 72 -18.31 -9.46 3.47
CA SER A 72 -19.02 -9.84 2.26
C SER A 72 -19.47 -8.63 1.43
N GLU A 73 -19.22 -7.43 1.92
CA GLU A 73 -19.60 -6.21 1.23
C GLU A 73 -18.67 -5.93 0.05
N VAL A 74 -19.05 -4.94 -0.75
CA VAL A 74 -18.18 -4.48 -1.82
C VAL A 74 -16.98 -3.77 -1.19
N ASN A 75 -15.81 -4.28 -1.45
CA ASN A 75 -14.56 -3.71 -0.96
C ASN A 75 -13.74 -3.19 -2.13
N GLU A 76 -13.10 -2.06 -1.93
CA GLU A 76 -12.24 -1.46 -2.95
C GLU A 76 -11.10 -0.73 -2.25
N ALA A 77 -9.92 -0.84 -2.81
CA ALA A 77 -8.76 -0.15 -2.26
C ALA A 77 -7.81 0.25 -3.38
N VAL A 78 -7.05 1.30 -3.12
CA VAL A 78 -5.96 1.75 -3.99
C VAL A 78 -4.66 1.24 -3.37
N PHE A 79 -3.89 0.52 -4.17
CA PHE A 79 -2.58 0.01 -3.77
C PHE A 79 -1.51 0.79 -4.55
N ILE A 80 -0.57 1.39 -3.83
CA ILE A 80 0.53 2.15 -4.43
C ILE A 80 1.83 1.52 -3.98
N ASN A 81 2.62 1.08 -4.96
CA ASN A 81 3.95 0.54 -4.71
C ASN A 81 4.97 1.49 -5.31
N ALA A 82 5.92 1.93 -4.50
CA ALA A 82 6.94 2.86 -4.93
C ALA A 82 8.31 2.27 -4.61
N PRO A 83 9.23 2.24 -5.59
CA PRO A 83 10.54 1.66 -5.37
C PRO A 83 11.32 2.43 -4.34
N GLN A 84 12.20 1.69 -3.66
CA GLN A 84 13.05 2.20 -2.61
C GLN A 84 13.90 3.39 -3.05
N MET A 85 14.38 3.38 -4.29
CA MET A 85 15.24 4.47 -4.78
C MET A 85 14.55 5.82 -4.82
N ILE A 86 13.22 5.87 -4.92
CA ILE A 86 12.51 7.13 -4.88
C ILE A 86 12.63 7.78 -3.51
N PHE A 87 12.89 6.99 -2.49
CA PHE A 87 13.04 7.45 -1.13
C PHE A 87 14.51 7.51 -0.70
N GLY A 88 15.44 7.62 -1.65
CA GLY A 88 16.87 7.50 -1.38
C GLY A 88 17.38 8.33 -0.21
N ARG A 89 16.94 9.59 -0.09
CA ARG A 89 17.31 10.44 1.03
C ARG A 89 16.83 9.90 2.36
N PHE A 90 15.76 9.16 2.35
CA PHE A 90 15.08 8.67 3.54
C PHE A 90 15.31 7.19 3.75
N GLU A 91 16.18 6.58 2.96
CA GLU A 91 16.36 5.14 2.99
C GLU A 91 16.68 4.61 4.38
N ASN A 92 17.61 5.27 5.08
CA ASN A 92 17.97 4.84 6.42
C ASN A 92 16.79 4.98 7.39
N VAL A 93 16.01 6.04 7.24
CA VAL A 93 14.82 6.23 8.06
C VAL A 93 13.80 5.13 7.79
N LEU A 94 13.60 4.80 6.51
CA LEU A 94 12.66 3.75 6.14
C LEU A 94 13.09 2.39 6.64
N ARG A 95 14.38 2.09 6.58
CA ARG A 95 14.88 0.79 7.02
C ARG A 95 14.87 0.63 8.53
N ASN A 96 15.12 1.72 9.25
CA ASN A 96 15.31 1.66 10.69
C ASN A 96 14.05 2.00 11.50
N ASN A 97 13.03 2.55 10.84
CA ASN A 97 11.84 3.05 11.52
C ASN A 97 10.56 2.53 10.85
N ALA A 98 10.44 1.20 10.76
CA ALA A 98 9.16 0.63 10.34
C ALA A 98 8.07 1.20 11.27
N PRO A 99 6.92 1.62 10.73
CA PRO A 99 5.92 2.25 11.57
C PRO A 99 5.50 1.31 12.68
N GLN A 100 5.49 1.83 13.88
CA GLN A 100 5.03 1.08 15.03
C GLN A 100 3.55 0.70 14.88
N TYR A 101 2.82 1.53 14.16
CA TYR A 101 1.42 1.30 13.87
C TYR A 101 1.22 1.55 12.38
N PRO A 102 1.05 0.49 11.57
CA PRO A 102 1.05 0.64 10.12
C PRO A 102 -0.22 1.23 9.53
N VAL A 103 -1.26 1.48 10.33
CA VAL A 103 -2.53 2.02 9.84
C VAL A 103 -2.76 3.40 10.41
N VAL A 104 -3.05 4.36 9.52
CA VAL A 104 -3.45 5.72 9.88
C VAL A 104 -4.95 5.83 9.67
N LYS A 105 -5.67 6.19 10.70
CA LYS A 105 -7.13 6.28 10.64
C LYS A 105 -7.59 7.53 9.89
N SER A 106 -8.73 7.41 9.22
CA SER A 106 -9.25 8.45 8.33
C SER A 106 -9.44 9.80 9.00
N ASP A 107 -9.78 9.81 10.29
CA ASP A 107 -10.07 11.06 11.00
C ASP A 107 -8.86 11.98 11.17
N VAL A 108 -7.65 11.46 10.97
CA VAL A 108 -6.43 12.27 11.08
C VAL A 108 -5.72 12.46 9.74
N ILE A 109 -6.32 12.02 8.65
CA ILE A 109 -5.72 12.11 7.32
C ILE A 109 -6.21 13.38 6.63
N PRO A 110 -5.33 14.32 6.25
CA PRO A 110 -5.73 15.52 5.51
C PRO A 110 -6.27 15.20 4.12
N ASP A 111 -7.15 16.04 3.61
CA ASP A 111 -7.74 15.86 2.29
C ASP A 111 -6.69 15.83 1.17
N GLU A 112 -5.59 16.54 1.35
CA GLU A 112 -4.51 16.55 0.35
C GLU A 112 -3.95 15.15 0.10
N VAL A 113 -3.95 14.29 1.10
CA VAL A 113 -3.45 12.92 0.95
C VAL A 113 -4.36 12.14 0.02
N TYR A 114 -5.68 12.26 0.19
CA TYR A 114 -6.62 11.57 -0.70
C TYR A 114 -6.53 12.09 -2.13
N ARG A 115 -6.33 13.39 -2.29
CA ARG A 115 -6.11 13.97 -3.62
C ARG A 115 -4.84 13.42 -4.25
N ALA A 116 -3.78 13.28 -3.48
CA ALA A 116 -2.54 12.69 -3.98
C ALA A 116 -2.73 11.24 -4.42
N VAL A 117 -3.52 10.46 -3.68
CA VAL A 117 -3.85 9.10 -4.05
C VAL A 117 -4.58 9.06 -5.39
N GLU A 118 -5.59 9.91 -5.56
CA GLU A 118 -6.33 9.97 -6.82
C GLU A 118 -5.45 10.42 -7.99
N LEU A 119 -4.57 11.40 -7.76
CA LEU A 119 -3.65 11.85 -8.79
C LEU A 119 -2.67 10.76 -9.20
N SER A 120 -2.24 9.92 -8.28
CA SER A 120 -1.33 8.83 -8.60
C SER A 120 -1.98 7.85 -9.57
N LEU A 121 -3.27 7.59 -9.42
CA LEU A 121 -4.00 6.73 -10.35
C LEU A 121 -4.07 7.34 -11.74
N ILE A 122 -4.31 8.63 -11.83
CA ILE A 122 -4.42 9.32 -13.11
C ILE A 122 -3.07 9.33 -13.85
N HIS A 123 -2.01 9.72 -13.16
CA HIS A 123 -0.70 9.87 -13.78
C HIS A 123 -0.06 8.54 -14.16
N ILE A 124 -0.23 7.54 -13.33
CA ILE A 124 0.47 6.28 -13.51
C ILE A 124 -0.27 5.38 -14.50
N SER A 125 -1.58 5.48 -14.56
CA SER A 125 -2.37 4.62 -15.42
C SER A 125 -2.55 5.15 -16.84
N GLU A 126 -2.06 6.35 -17.17
CA GLU A 126 -2.11 6.83 -18.54
C GLU A 126 -1.05 6.11 -19.38
N PRO A 127 -1.47 5.30 -20.36
CA PRO A 127 -0.56 4.32 -20.94
C PRO A 127 0.46 4.89 -21.91
N THR A 128 0.23 6.04 -22.51
CA THR A 128 1.06 6.50 -23.62
C THR A 128 1.90 7.71 -23.30
N ARG A 129 1.80 8.21 -22.11
CA ARG A 129 2.44 9.48 -21.76
C ARG A 129 3.95 9.43 -21.93
N HIS A 130 4.54 8.29 -21.63
CA HIS A 130 5.99 8.14 -21.63
C HIS A 130 6.54 7.42 -22.83
N SER A 131 5.70 7.01 -23.72
CA SER A 131 6.14 6.30 -24.92
C SER A 131 6.60 7.27 -26.02
N LEU A 132 6.55 8.52 -25.78
CA LEU A 132 6.91 9.53 -26.77
C LEU A 132 8.39 9.88 -26.75
#